data_b273415ba25786219a5496406be2b8e4
#
_entry.id   b273415ba25786219a5496406be2b8e4
#
_cell.length_a   1.000
_cell.length_b   1.000
_cell.length_c   1.000
_cell.angle_alpha   90.00
_cell.angle_beta   90.00
_cell.angle_gamma   90.00
#
_symmetry.space_group_name_H-M   'P 1'
#
loop_
_entity.id
_entity.type
_entity.pdbx_description
1 polymer ?
#
loop_
_entity_poly.entity_id
_entity_poly.type
_entity_poly.pdbx_seq_one_letter_code
_entity_poly.pdbx_strand_id
1 'polypeptide(L)'
;MLVCGLDVGTSAIRAVLAQYKKGEHIPTILATAHVASYGLRDGYIVDADKVRRSISLALQTLEKQSGQKIRHVGIACGGAGLASHIVHGMVVVTRADLEVTGLDVSKVLREARGTAQVPNEKIIHTIPLAFKLDGKEVLGDPVGLVGTKLEVRALVVSVHALHIERLIEGIGSLGVEISSIVASPLSASIVCLSEKQKVAGCALVNIGSETVTTGVFENGAMISLLSIPLGSLDITNDIALGLKVPIDEAEGIKIGTLISSHPKKKLDEIVSARLTDIFELLNKHLKKIGRQALLPAGTILIGGGARLHEALTIAKEELKLPVETGVMLPEYEEFIRTKDPVWYTAIGVCLYENPGTAESYPRDTRTSSTKTSSLFKSFIRQFLPICFLFISGIM
;
A
#
# COMPACT_ATOMS: atom_id res chain seq x y z
N MET A 1 -15.91 3.60 16.78
CA MET A 1 -16.21 3.32 15.36
C MET A 1 -15.61 1.96 15.03
N LEU A 2 -16.36 1.07 14.36
CA LEU A 2 -15.83 -0.20 13.83
C LEU A 2 -15.25 0.04 12.45
N VAL A 3 -14.10 -0.56 12.17
CA VAL A 3 -13.44 -0.57 10.87
C VAL A 3 -13.00 -2.00 10.53
N CYS A 4 -13.17 -2.40 9.29
CA CYS A 4 -12.77 -3.72 8.82
C CYS A 4 -11.85 -3.56 7.61
N GLY A 5 -10.62 -4.06 7.71
CA GLY A 5 -9.65 -4.06 6.62
C GLY A 5 -9.55 -5.44 5.98
N LEU A 6 -9.68 -5.49 4.66
CA LEU A 6 -9.52 -6.70 3.84
C LEU A 6 -8.27 -6.59 2.97
N ASP A 7 -7.42 -7.61 3.05
CA ASP A 7 -6.37 -7.89 2.07
C ASP A 7 -6.81 -9.13 1.26
N VAL A 8 -7.14 -8.92 -0.01
CA VAL A 8 -7.65 -9.96 -0.91
C VAL A 8 -6.47 -10.49 -1.73
N GLY A 9 -5.63 -11.31 -1.09
CA GLY A 9 -4.45 -11.91 -1.72
C GLY A 9 -4.75 -13.21 -2.47
N THR A 10 -3.86 -13.61 -3.40
CA THR A 10 -4.02 -14.84 -4.21
C THR A 10 -3.91 -16.13 -3.40
N SER A 11 -3.06 -16.17 -2.38
CA SER A 11 -2.91 -17.34 -1.50
C SER A 11 -3.94 -17.34 -0.37
N ALA A 12 -4.23 -16.17 0.21
CA ALA A 12 -5.14 -16.07 1.35
C ALA A 12 -5.82 -14.69 1.38
N ILE A 13 -7.07 -14.69 1.85
CA ILE A 13 -7.76 -13.48 2.29
C ILE A 13 -7.44 -13.26 3.76
N ARG A 14 -6.92 -12.09 4.10
CA ARG A 14 -6.71 -11.66 5.47
C ARG A 14 -7.66 -10.53 5.78
N ALA A 15 -8.39 -10.69 6.86
CA ALA A 15 -9.35 -9.69 7.32
C ALA A 15 -9.09 -9.34 8.78
N VAL A 16 -9.18 -8.05 9.08
CA VAL A 16 -8.97 -7.51 10.42
C VAL A 16 -10.17 -6.64 10.79
N LEU A 17 -10.79 -6.92 11.93
CA LEU A 17 -11.81 -6.07 12.52
C LEU A 17 -11.22 -5.32 13.70
N ALA A 18 -11.29 -4.01 13.66
CA ALA A 18 -10.74 -3.14 14.68
C ALA A 18 -11.76 -2.10 15.15
N GLN A 19 -11.58 -1.59 16.36
CA GLN A 19 -12.46 -0.60 16.99
C GLN A 19 -11.66 0.62 17.44
N TYR A 20 -12.06 1.79 16.97
CA TYR A 20 -11.66 3.08 17.54
C TYR A 20 -12.59 3.45 18.68
N LYS A 21 -12.05 3.68 19.87
CA LYS A 21 -12.79 4.31 20.97
C LYS A 21 -12.75 5.84 20.81
N LYS A 22 -13.65 6.52 21.50
CA LYS A 22 -13.73 7.99 21.43
C LYS A 22 -12.46 8.62 22.00
N GLY A 23 -11.77 9.41 21.18
CA GLY A 23 -10.50 10.08 21.55
C GLY A 23 -9.23 9.24 21.34
N GLU A 24 -9.34 7.97 20.96
CA GLU A 24 -8.18 7.15 20.60
C GLU A 24 -7.88 7.28 19.11
N HIS A 25 -6.59 7.40 18.76
CA HIS A 25 -6.09 7.49 17.39
C HIS A 25 -5.61 6.13 16.84
N ILE A 26 -5.43 5.15 17.72
CA ILE A 26 -5.02 3.80 17.39
C ILE A 26 -6.16 2.85 17.74
N PRO A 27 -6.57 1.96 16.82
CA PRO A 27 -7.67 1.05 17.07
C PRO A 27 -7.22 -0.19 17.84
N THR A 28 -8.13 -0.75 18.65
CA THR A 28 -7.95 -2.09 19.21
C THR A 28 -8.43 -3.14 18.22
N ILE A 29 -7.64 -4.16 17.91
CA ILE A 29 -8.06 -5.30 17.09
C ILE A 29 -9.00 -6.19 17.90
N LEU A 30 -10.20 -6.41 17.37
CA LEU A 30 -11.23 -7.27 17.96
C LEU A 30 -11.16 -8.71 17.45
N ALA A 31 -10.89 -8.86 16.14
CA ALA A 31 -10.86 -10.17 15.49
C ALA A 31 -9.95 -10.15 14.25
N THR A 32 -9.42 -11.31 13.90
CA THR A 32 -8.66 -11.52 12.66
C THR A 32 -9.13 -12.80 11.97
N ALA A 33 -9.15 -12.82 10.66
CA ALA A 33 -9.46 -13.99 9.87
C ALA A 33 -8.42 -14.23 8.78
N HIS A 34 -7.94 -15.46 8.67
CA HIS A 34 -7.05 -15.94 7.62
C HIS A 34 -7.73 -17.11 6.91
N VAL A 35 -8.11 -16.91 5.65
CA VAL A 35 -8.87 -17.87 4.87
C VAL A 35 -8.15 -18.14 3.55
N ALA A 36 -8.05 -19.40 3.15
CA ALA A 36 -7.50 -19.74 1.83
C ALA A 36 -8.29 -19.02 0.73
N SER A 37 -7.58 -18.43 -0.21
CA SER A 37 -8.16 -17.70 -1.33
C SER A 37 -8.28 -18.59 -2.55
N TYR A 38 -9.41 -18.51 -3.22
CA TYR A 38 -9.64 -19.22 -4.47
C TYR A 38 -10.26 -18.28 -5.51
N GLY A 39 -9.94 -18.50 -6.79
CA GLY A 39 -10.50 -17.72 -7.90
C GLY A 39 -9.74 -16.44 -8.24
N LEU A 40 -8.53 -16.28 -7.69
CA LEU A 40 -7.57 -15.24 -8.09
C LEU A 40 -6.40 -15.88 -8.84
N ARG A 41 -5.81 -15.12 -9.76
CA ARG A 41 -4.55 -15.43 -10.45
C ARG A 41 -3.82 -14.12 -10.75
N ASP A 42 -2.55 -14.02 -10.40
CA ASP A 42 -1.74 -12.80 -10.52
C ASP A 42 -2.40 -11.55 -9.91
N GLY A 43 -3.26 -11.77 -8.90
CA GLY A 43 -4.08 -10.72 -8.29
C GLY A 43 -5.35 -10.37 -9.07
N TYR A 44 -5.63 -10.99 -10.23
CA TYR A 44 -6.88 -10.78 -10.98
C TYR A 44 -7.96 -11.80 -10.59
N ILE A 45 -9.23 -11.36 -10.60
CA ILE A 45 -10.37 -12.25 -10.41
C ILE A 45 -10.61 -13.05 -11.69
N VAL A 46 -10.38 -14.37 -11.64
CA VAL A 46 -10.68 -15.32 -12.70
C VAL A 46 -11.96 -16.11 -12.43
N ASP A 47 -12.36 -16.24 -11.16
CA ASP A 47 -13.60 -16.87 -10.73
C ASP A 47 -14.22 -16.06 -9.57
N ALA A 48 -15.19 -15.20 -9.92
CA ALA A 48 -15.81 -14.27 -8.97
C ALA A 48 -16.57 -14.98 -7.83
N ASP A 49 -17.20 -16.13 -8.13
CA ASP A 49 -17.94 -16.88 -7.12
C ASP A 49 -17.04 -17.52 -6.06
N LYS A 50 -15.86 -18.00 -6.46
CA LYS A 50 -14.88 -18.53 -5.52
C LYS A 50 -14.33 -17.43 -4.64
N VAL A 51 -13.96 -16.27 -5.22
CA VAL A 51 -13.48 -15.10 -4.47
C VAL A 51 -14.55 -14.64 -3.48
N ARG A 52 -15.80 -14.51 -3.91
CA ARG A 52 -16.93 -14.12 -3.06
C ARG A 52 -17.12 -15.07 -1.88
N ARG A 53 -17.03 -16.41 -2.11
CA ARG A 53 -17.12 -17.41 -1.02
C ARG A 53 -15.99 -17.28 -0.02
N SER A 54 -14.76 -17.08 -0.48
CA SER A 54 -13.61 -16.89 0.40
C SER A 54 -13.74 -15.60 1.24
N ILE A 55 -14.20 -14.50 0.64
CA ILE A 55 -14.48 -13.25 1.37
C ILE A 55 -15.61 -13.44 2.39
N SER A 56 -16.72 -14.09 1.99
CA SER A 56 -17.84 -14.39 2.89
C SER A 56 -17.39 -15.16 4.12
N LEU A 57 -16.56 -16.20 3.93
CA LEU A 57 -16.01 -16.98 5.03
C LEU A 57 -15.13 -16.16 5.97
N ALA A 58 -14.30 -15.26 5.43
CA ALA A 58 -13.47 -14.37 6.23
C ALA A 58 -14.33 -13.42 7.07
N LEU A 59 -15.35 -12.79 6.48
CA LEU A 59 -16.26 -11.89 7.20
C LEU A 59 -17.07 -12.64 8.29
N GLN A 60 -17.62 -13.81 7.97
CA GLN A 60 -18.33 -14.65 8.95
C GLN A 60 -17.42 -15.06 10.12
N THR A 61 -16.14 -15.34 9.84
CA THR A 61 -15.17 -15.67 10.89
C THR A 61 -14.96 -14.49 11.82
N LEU A 62 -14.79 -13.27 11.29
CA LEU A 62 -14.68 -12.07 12.09
C LEU A 62 -15.94 -11.77 12.92
N GLU A 63 -17.12 -11.89 12.31
CA GLU A 63 -18.41 -11.69 13.00
C GLU A 63 -18.60 -12.69 14.14
N LYS A 64 -18.26 -13.97 13.92
CA LYS A 64 -18.33 -15.00 14.94
C LYS A 64 -17.37 -14.76 16.11
N GLN A 65 -16.15 -14.30 15.84
CA GLN A 65 -15.15 -14.05 16.87
C GLN A 65 -15.46 -12.77 17.69
N SER A 66 -15.96 -11.74 17.02
CA SER A 66 -16.18 -10.43 17.66
C SER A 66 -17.59 -10.22 18.22
N GLY A 67 -18.56 -11.01 17.76
CA GLY A 67 -19.99 -10.76 18.03
C GLY A 67 -20.55 -9.51 17.35
N GLN A 68 -19.79 -8.89 16.43
CA GLN A 68 -20.16 -7.65 15.77
C GLN A 68 -20.56 -7.92 14.31
N LYS A 69 -21.60 -7.23 13.83
CA LYS A 69 -22.01 -7.27 12.43
C LYS A 69 -21.15 -6.33 11.58
N ILE A 70 -20.60 -6.83 10.49
CA ILE A 70 -19.77 -6.05 9.56
C ILE A 70 -20.65 -5.50 8.44
N ARG A 71 -20.71 -4.18 8.30
CA ARG A 71 -21.49 -3.48 7.26
C ARG A 71 -20.61 -2.75 6.25
N HIS A 72 -19.41 -2.36 6.66
CA HIS A 72 -18.48 -1.59 5.84
C HIS A 72 -17.10 -2.24 5.91
N VAL A 73 -16.39 -2.25 4.79
CA VAL A 73 -15.02 -2.78 4.69
C VAL A 73 -14.16 -1.85 3.85
N GLY A 74 -12.96 -1.60 4.31
CA GLY A 74 -11.89 -1.07 3.48
C GLY A 74 -11.15 -2.22 2.79
N ILE A 75 -10.66 -2.01 1.57
CA ILE A 75 -9.99 -3.03 0.78
C ILE A 75 -8.59 -2.57 0.45
N ALA A 76 -7.60 -3.43 0.70
CA ALA A 76 -6.29 -3.27 0.08
C ALA A 76 -6.33 -3.83 -1.34
N CYS A 77 -5.90 -3.01 -2.29
CA CYS A 77 -5.78 -3.41 -3.69
C CYS A 77 -4.32 -3.65 -4.04
N GLY A 78 -4.02 -4.85 -4.52
CA GLY A 78 -2.72 -5.29 -5.00
C GLY A 78 -2.87 -6.02 -6.34
N GLY A 79 -1.82 -6.79 -6.72
CA GLY A 79 -1.84 -7.61 -7.93
C GLY A 79 -1.25 -6.91 -9.15
N ALA A 80 -1.08 -7.68 -10.23
CA ALA A 80 -0.39 -7.24 -11.44
C ALA A 80 -1.06 -6.06 -12.17
N GLY A 81 -2.36 -5.83 -11.92
CA GLY A 81 -3.11 -4.71 -12.49
C GLY A 81 -2.97 -3.38 -11.76
N LEU A 82 -2.13 -3.31 -10.73
CA LEU A 82 -1.87 -2.07 -10.00
C LEU A 82 -0.73 -1.30 -10.68
N ALA A 83 -0.99 -0.05 -11.05
CA ALA A 83 -0.04 0.80 -11.78
C ALA A 83 0.05 2.20 -11.18
N SER A 84 1.10 2.94 -11.53
CA SER A 84 1.24 4.34 -11.15
C SER A 84 1.82 5.19 -12.28
N HIS A 85 1.34 6.44 -12.37
CA HIS A 85 1.71 7.40 -13.41
C HIS A 85 1.94 8.77 -12.81
N ILE A 86 2.96 9.49 -13.28
CA ILE A 86 3.18 10.90 -12.94
C ILE A 86 2.30 11.75 -13.87
N VAL A 87 1.54 12.66 -13.27
CA VAL A 87 0.65 13.58 -13.96
C VAL A 87 0.93 15.02 -13.51
N HIS A 88 0.51 15.96 -14.33
CA HIS A 88 0.62 17.38 -14.06
C HIS A 88 -0.73 18.05 -14.18
N GLY A 89 -1.01 18.99 -13.29
CA GLY A 89 -2.20 19.83 -13.34
C GLY A 89 -1.85 21.31 -13.16
N MET A 90 -2.72 22.18 -13.63
CA MET A 90 -2.56 23.63 -13.51
C MET A 90 -3.91 24.30 -13.39
N VAL A 91 -4.02 25.27 -12.48
CA VAL A 91 -5.21 26.12 -12.35
C VAL A 91 -4.79 27.58 -12.14
N VAL A 92 -5.66 28.49 -12.54
CA VAL A 92 -5.52 29.93 -12.23
C VAL A 92 -6.27 30.21 -10.94
N VAL A 93 -5.60 30.92 -10.01
CA VAL A 93 -6.21 31.40 -8.77
C VAL A 93 -7.11 32.60 -9.12
N THR A 94 -8.41 32.47 -8.86
CA THR A 94 -9.42 33.44 -9.34
C THR A 94 -9.88 34.42 -8.27
N ARG A 95 -9.40 34.31 -7.03
CA ARG A 95 -9.72 35.23 -5.93
C ARG A 95 -9.11 36.61 -6.19
N ALA A 96 -9.78 37.65 -5.74
CA ALA A 96 -9.32 39.02 -5.91
C ALA A 96 -8.00 39.35 -5.17
N ASP A 97 -7.75 38.67 -4.04
CA ASP A 97 -6.54 38.74 -3.24
C ASP A 97 -5.40 37.81 -3.73
N LEU A 98 -5.71 36.98 -4.75
CA LEU A 98 -4.82 35.97 -5.32
C LEU A 98 -4.27 34.96 -4.29
N GLU A 99 -4.93 34.83 -3.13
CA GLU A 99 -4.54 33.87 -2.10
C GLU A 99 -5.01 32.46 -2.48
N VAL A 100 -4.08 31.51 -2.49
CA VAL A 100 -4.36 30.09 -2.76
C VAL A 100 -5.19 29.48 -1.64
N THR A 101 -6.27 28.83 -2.00
CA THR A 101 -7.17 28.17 -1.05
C THR A 101 -7.13 26.64 -1.21
N GLY A 102 -7.70 25.92 -0.23
CA GLY A 102 -7.92 24.48 -0.35
C GLY A 102 -8.78 24.06 -1.53
N LEU A 103 -9.66 24.95 -2.00
CA LEU A 103 -10.43 24.70 -3.21
C LEU A 103 -9.54 24.72 -4.46
N ASP A 104 -8.55 25.59 -4.52
CA ASP A 104 -7.63 25.67 -5.65
C ASP A 104 -6.71 24.44 -5.67
N VAL A 105 -6.22 23.99 -4.49
CA VAL A 105 -5.49 22.72 -4.37
C VAL A 105 -6.36 21.54 -4.81
N SER A 106 -7.61 21.46 -4.38
CA SER A 106 -8.54 20.41 -4.81
C SER A 106 -8.83 20.45 -6.31
N LYS A 107 -8.91 21.66 -6.92
CA LYS A 107 -9.09 21.83 -8.36
C LYS A 107 -7.86 21.38 -9.14
N VAL A 108 -6.65 21.82 -8.74
CA VAL A 108 -5.42 21.47 -9.46
C VAL A 108 -5.14 19.97 -9.42
N LEU A 109 -5.46 19.29 -8.30
CA LEU A 109 -5.36 17.84 -8.20
C LEU A 109 -6.39 17.12 -9.10
N ARG A 110 -7.61 17.67 -9.21
CA ARG A 110 -8.63 17.14 -10.12
C ARG A 110 -8.23 17.32 -11.58
N GLU A 111 -7.69 18.47 -11.94
CA GLU A 111 -7.14 18.71 -13.27
C GLU A 111 -5.99 17.73 -13.57
N ALA A 112 -5.02 17.59 -12.67
CA ALA A 112 -3.93 16.63 -12.81
C ALA A 112 -4.45 15.20 -13.03
N ARG A 113 -5.45 14.79 -12.25
CA ARG A 113 -6.11 13.48 -12.42
C ARG A 113 -6.77 13.34 -13.79
N GLY A 114 -7.41 14.41 -14.29
CA GLY A 114 -8.05 14.44 -15.59
C GLY A 114 -7.09 14.29 -16.77
N THR A 115 -5.80 14.62 -16.58
CA THR A 115 -4.76 14.42 -17.62
C THR A 115 -4.27 12.98 -17.70
N ALA A 116 -4.58 12.14 -16.71
CA ALA A 116 -4.20 10.73 -16.72
C ALA A 116 -4.97 9.97 -17.80
N GLN A 117 -4.29 9.60 -18.88
CA GLN A 117 -4.84 8.72 -19.94
C GLN A 117 -4.56 7.26 -19.56
N VAL A 118 -5.45 6.68 -18.78
CA VAL A 118 -5.33 5.30 -18.26
C VAL A 118 -6.55 4.47 -18.74
N PRO A 119 -6.58 4.03 -20.01
CA PRO A 119 -7.70 3.27 -20.55
C PRO A 119 -7.87 1.95 -19.78
N ASN A 120 -9.12 1.57 -19.54
CA ASN A 120 -9.49 0.37 -18.77
C ASN A 120 -8.97 0.32 -17.32
N GLU A 121 -8.55 1.45 -16.77
CA GLU A 121 -8.10 1.56 -15.37
C GLU A 121 -9.01 2.51 -14.58
N LYS A 122 -9.10 2.26 -13.27
CA LYS A 122 -9.77 3.13 -12.30
C LYS A 122 -8.73 3.73 -11.38
N ILE A 123 -8.68 5.05 -11.32
CA ILE A 123 -7.79 5.77 -10.41
C ILE A 123 -8.30 5.62 -8.99
N ILE A 124 -7.46 5.12 -8.09
CA ILE A 124 -7.74 4.92 -6.65
C ILE A 124 -7.05 5.95 -5.75
N HIS A 125 -5.89 6.50 -6.18
CA HIS A 125 -5.21 7.58 -5.45
C HIS A 125 -4.69 8.65 -6.40
N THR A 126 -4.65 9.89 -5.90
CA THR A 126 -3.95 11.02 -6.51
C THR A 126 -3.12 11.68 -5.41
N ILE A 127 -1.81 11.47 -5.43
CA ILE A 127 -0.86 11.87 -4.38
C ILE A 127 -0.05 13.06 -4.88
N PRO A 128 -0.19 14.27 -4.29
CA PRO A 128 0.64 15.40 -4.67
C PRO A 128 2.10 15.13 -4.29
N LEU A 129 3.02 15.46 -5.21
CA LEU A 129 4.47 15.29 -5.02
C LEU A 129 5.19 16.62 -4.89
N ALA A 130 4.75 17.63 -5.64
CA ALA A 130 5.30 18.96 -5.60
C ALA A 130 4.30 19.98 -6.14
N PHE A 131 4.29 21.17 -5.56
CA PHE A 131 3.53 22.31 -6.04
C PHE A 131 4.47 23.39 -6.60
N LYS A 132 3.98 24.16 -7.56
CA LYS A 132 4.61 25.39 -8.02
C LYS A 132 3.58 26.51 -8.03
N LEU A 133 4.00 27.72 -7.62
CA LEU A 133 3.20 28.92 -7.70
C LEU A 133 3.94 29.93 -8.56
N ASP A 134 3.32 30.37 -9.65
CA ASP A 134 3.93 31.25 -10.67
C ASP A 134 5.31 30.75 -11.15
N GLY A 135 5.41 29.41 -11.37
CA GLY A 135 6.62 28.73 -11.84
C GLY A 135 7.69 28.48 -10.77
N LYS A 136 7.53 28.98 -9.54
CA LYS A 136 8.45 28.75 -8.41
C LYS A 136 7.98 27.56 -7.59
N GLU A 137 8.92 26.70 -7.19
CA GLU A 137 8.61 25.55 -6.34
C GLU A 137 8.18 26.00 -4.94
N VAL A 138 7.10 25.38 -4.44
CA VAL A 138 6.55 25.62 -3.10
C VAL A 138 6.99 24.49 -2.19
N LEU A 139 7.65 24.84 -1.09
CA LEU A 139 8.01 23.88 -0.05
C LEU A 139 6.80 23.70 0.88
N GLY A 140 6.17 22.53 0.81
CA GLY A 140 5.01 22.19 1.64
C GLY A 140 3.67 22.59 1.03
N ASP A 141 2.75 23.08 1.88
CA ASP A 141 1.38 23.42 1.50
C ASP A 141 1.33 24.79 0.81
N PRO A 142 0.74 24.89 -0.38
CA PRO A 142 0.59 26.16 -1.09
C PRO A 142 -0.50 27.08 -0.52
N VAL A 143 -1.37 26.61 0.38
CA VAL A 143 -2.48 27.40 0.92
C VAL A 143 -2.01 28.58 1.73
N GLY A 144 -2.66 29.76 1.50
CA GLY A 144 -2.27 31.03 2.11
C GLY A 144 -1.16 31.75 1.37
N LEU A 145 -0.52 31.15 0.36
CA LEU A 145 0.43 31.85 -0.51
C LEU A 145 -0.31 32.69 -1.55
N VAL A 146 0.29 33.80 -1.99
CA VAL A 146 -0.29 34.71 -2.99
C VAL A 146 0.38 34.48 -4.33
N GLY A 147 -0.43 34.21 -5.36
CA GLY A 147 0.03 33.98 -6.72
C GLY A 147 -1.12 33.71 -7.68
N THR A 148 -0.82 33.73 -8.99
CA THR A 148 -1.83 33.65 -10.05
C THR A 148 -2.00 32.26 -10.61
N LYS A 149 -0.93 31.44 -10.65
CA LYS A 149 -0.88 30.15 -11.33
C LYS A 149 -0.39 29.08 -10.38
N LEU A 150 -1.29 28.18 -9.94
CA LEU A 150 -0.95 27.02 -9.14
C LEU A 150 -0.78 25.79 -10.05
N GLU A 151 0.37 25.14 -9.96
CA GLU A 151 0.70 23.90 -10.67
C GLU A 151 0.98 22.77 -9.68
N VAL A 152 0.66 21.53 -10.05
CA VAL A 152 0.98 20.34 -9.25
C VAL A 152 1.60 19.27 -10.13
N ARG A 153 2.61 18.59 -9.59
CA ARG A 153 3.07 17.28 -10.05
C ARG A 153 2.55 16.23 -9.06
N ALA A 154 1.79 15.26 -9.54
CA ALA A 154 1.16 14.25 -8.69
C ALA A 154 1.43 12.84 -9.21
N LEU A 155 1.41 11.85 -8.29
CA LEU A 155 1.36 10.44 -8.61
C LEU A 155 -0.11 10.00 -8.62
N VAL A 156 -0.56 9.47 -9.75
CA VAL A 156 -1.83 8.76 -9.86
C VAL A 156 -1.57 7.28 -9.70
N VAL A 157 -2.31 6.63 -8.81
CA VAL A 157 -2.32 5.16 -8.68
C VAL A 157 -3.65 4.65 -9.24
N SER A 158 -3.55 3.68 -10.12
CA SER A 158 -4.70 3.09 -10.83
C SER A 158 -4.69 1.57 -10.73
N VAL A 159 -5.85 0.98 -10.96
CA VAL A 159 -6.09 -0.46 -10.97
C VAL A 159 -6.96 -0.82 -12.15
N HIS A 160 -6.80 -2.02 -12.70
CA HIS A 160 -7.62 -2.51 -13.80
C HIS A 160 -9.12 -2.44 -13.45
N ALA A 161 -9.91 -1.69 -14.25
CA ALA A 161 -11.30 -1.33 -13.94
C ALA A 161 -12.19 -2.56 -13.72
N LEU A 162 -12.15 -3.52 -14.65
CA LEU A 162 -12.97 -4.73 -14.55
C LEU A 162 -12.68 -5.56 -13.30
N HIS A 163 -11.40 -5.61 -12.86
CA HIS A 163 -11.03 -6.33 -11.64
C HIS A 163 -11.68 -5.71 -10.42
N ILE A 164 -11.54 -4.37 -10.25
CA ILE A 164 -12.08 -3.69 -9.08
C ILE A 164 -13.61 -3.66 -9.08
N GLU A 165 -14.25 -3.58 -10.26
CA GLU A 165 -15.71 -3.64 -10.40
C GLU A 165 -16.25 -5.01 -9.95
N ARG A 166 -15.65 -6.11 -10.40
CA ARG A 166 -16.01 -7.47 -9.95
C ARG A 166 -15.84 -7.65 -8.45
N LEU A 167 -14.79 -7.05 -7.86
CA LEU A 167 -14.57 -7.11 -6.43
C LEU A 167 -15.65 -6.33 -5.67
N ILE A 168 -16.01 -5.14 -6.15
CA ILE A 168 -17.07 -4.30 -5.58
C ILE A 168 -18.42 -5.03 -5.64
N GLU A 169 -18.78 -5.60 -6.79
CA GLU A 169 -20.01 -6.38 -6.98
C GLU A 169 -20.05 -7.61 -6.07
N GLY A 170 -18.93 -8.36 -6.00
CA GLY A 170 -18.80 -9.54 -5.16
C GLY A 170 -19.04 -9.23 -3.68
N ILE A 171 -18.43 -8.18 -3.15
CA ILE A 171 -18.59 -7.74 -1.75
C ILE A 171 -19.99 -7.15 -1.53
N GLY A 172 -20.47 -6.32 -2.45
CA GLY A 172 -21.82 -5.74 -2.38
C GLY A 172 -22.92 -6.81 -2.34
N SER A 173 -22.75 -7.93 -3.05
CA SER A 173 -23.69 -9.06 -3.03
C SER A 173 -23.79 -9.77 -1.67
N LEU A 174 -22.81 -9.56 -0.76
CA LEU A 174 -22.83 -10.02 0.62
C LEU A 174 -23.55 -9.05 1.58
N GLY A 175 -24.09 -7.94 1.07
CA GLY A 175 -24.73 -6.90 1.87
C GLY A 175 -23.74 -6.03 2.65
N VAL A 176 -22.49 -5.94 2.16
CA VAL A 176 -21.41 -5.16 2.75
C VAL A 176 -20.98 -4.05 1.80
N GLU A 177 -20.83 -2.84 2.30
CA GLU A 177 -20.40 -1.66 1.53
C GLU A 177 -18.87 -1.47 1.63
N ILE A 178 -18.26 -0.99 0.55
CA ILE A 178 -16.84 -0.66 0.53
C ILE A 178 -16.68 0.80 0.93
N SER A 179 -16.00 1.01 2.06
CA SER A 179 -15.69 2.34 2.61
C SER A 179 -14.47 2.98 1.97
N SER A 180 -13.46 2.18 1.61
CA SER A 180 -12.22 2.66 0.99
C SER A 180 -11.55 1.58 0.13
N ILE A 181 -10.76 2.03 -0.86
CA ILE A 181 -9.89 1.20 -1.67
C ILE A 181 -8.49 1.79 -1.58
N VAL A 182 -7.54 1.03 -1.05
CA VAL A 182 -6.19 1.51 -0.76
C VAL A 182 -5.17 0.64 -1.49
N ALA A 183 -4.19 1.24 -2.14
CA ALA A 183 -3.08 0.49 -2.73
C ALA A 183 -2.31 -0.26 -1.63
N SER A 184 -2.04 -1.56 -1.83
CA SER A 184 -1.43 -2.41 -0.80
C SER A 184 -0.09 -1.90 -0.26
N PRO A 185 0.86 -1.32 -1.07
CA PRO A 185 2.07 -0.75 -0.51
C PRO A 185 1.81 0.51 0.34
N LEU A 186 0.80 1.32 -0.04
CA LEU A 186 0.43 2.50 0.75
C LEU A 186 -0.17 2.08 2.09
N SER A 187 -1.07 1.10 2.08
CA SER A 187 -1.67 0.55 3.29
C SER A 187 -0.61 -0.02 4.24
N ALA A 188 0.23 -0.93 3.76
CA ALA A 188 1.27 -1.55 4.58
C ALA A 188 2.29 -0.53 5.12
N SER A 189 2.59 0.53 4.36
CA SER A 189 3.53 1.58 4.78
C SER A 189 3.11 2.32 6.04
N ILE A 190 1.81 2.41 6.32
CA ILE A 190 1.30 3.04 7.55
C ILE A 190 1.73 2.24 8.78
N VAL A 191 1.83 0.92 8.65
CA VAL A 191 2.13 0.01 9.76
C VAL A 191 3.63 -0.08 10.05
N CYS A 192 4.48 -0.05 9.01
CA CYS A 192 5.88 -0.45 9.13
C CYS A 192 6.92 0.55 8.61
N LEU A 193 6.52 1.72 8.10
CA LEU A 193 7.45 2.76 7.69
C LEU A 193 7.31 3.99 8.58
N SER A 194 8.37 4.37 9.27
CA SER A 194 8.43 5.64 9.99
C SER A 194 8.43 6.84 9.04
N GLU A 195 7.96 7.99 9.52
CA GLU A 195 8.01 9.22 8.74
C GLU A 195 9.44 9.59 8.34
N LYS A 196 10.43 9.30 9.19
CA LYS A 196 11.85 9.52 8.87
C LYS A 196 12.30 8.69 7.66
N GLN A 197 11.89 7.41 7.58
CA GLN A 197 12.20 6.54 6.44
C GLN A 197 11.52 7.04 5.17
N LYS A 198 10.24 7.42 5.25
CA LYS A 198 9.49 7.98 4.10
C LYS A 198 10.09 9.29 3.60
N VAL A 199 10.56 10.15 4.50
CA VAL A 199 11.21 11.43 4.13
C VAL A 199 12.59 11.20 3.54
N ALA A 200 13.41 10.35 4.16
CA ALA A 200 14.79 10.08 3.71
C ALA A 200 14.85 9.33 2.38
N GLY A 201 13.83 8.56 2.05
CA GLY A 201 13.75 7.73 0.86
C GLY A 201 13.95 6.24 1.16
N CYS A 202 12.90 5.44 0.89
CA CYS A 202 12.90 3.99 1.07
C CYS A 202 12.01 3.29 0.04
N ALA A 203 12.21 1.97 -0.12
CA ALA A 203 11.31 1.10 -0.86
C ALA A 203 10.65 0.10 0.10
N LEU A 204 9.33 -0.05 0.03
CA LEU A 204 8.59 -1.12 0.70
C LEU A 204 8.23 -2.19 -0.32
N VAL A 205 8.72 -3.40 -0.13
CA VAL A 205 8.54 -4.54 -1.05
C VAL A 205 7.72 -5.60 -0.36
N ASN A 206 6.53 -5.86 -0.88
CA ASN A 206 5.65 -6.94 -0.43
C ASN A 206 5.79 -8.12 -1.40
N ILE A 207 6.46 -9.19 -0.95
CA ILE A 207 6.62 -10.44 -1.72
C ILE A 207 5.44 -11.35 -1.39
N GLY A 208 4.42 -11.31 -2.25
CA GLY A 208 3.22 -12.13 -2.15
C GLY A 208 3.41 -13.53 -2.74
N SER A 209 2.28 -14.25 -2.92
CA SER A 209 2.26 -15.58 -3.54
C SER A 209 2.56 -15.52 -5.04
N GLU A 210 1.79 -14.74 -5.80
CA GLU A 210 1.88 -14.65 -7.26
C GLU A 210 2.33 -13.27 -7.74
N THR A 211 2.43 -12.29 -6.85
CA THR A 211 2.82 -10.93 -7.21
C THR A 211 3.75 -10.32 -6.17
N VAL A 212 4.68 -9.48 -6.64
CA VAL A 212 5.45 -8.58 -5.80
C VAL A 212 4.96 -7.17 -6.05
N THR A 213 4.57 -6.46 -4.99
CA THR A 213 4.19 -5.05 -5.06
C THR A 213 5.18 -4.19 -4.29
N THR A 214 5.61 -3.09 -4.91
CA THR A 214 6.60 -2.19 -4.31
C THR A 214 6.09 -0.76 -4.32
N GLY A 215 6.15 -0.07 -3.19
CA GLY A 215 6.00 1.38 -3.07
C GLY A 215 7.34 2.02 -2.80
N VAL A 216 7.71 3.05 -3.57
CA VAL A 216 8.91 3.87 -3.32
C VAL A 216 8.46 5.19 -2.70
N PHE A 217 9.06 5.53 -1.57
CA PHE A 217 8.72 6.72 -0.78
C PHE A 217 9.91 7.68 -0.72
N GLU A 218 9.65 8.97 -0.80
CA GLU A 218 10.62 10.05 -0.64
C GLU A 218 9.88 11.34 -0.28
N ASN A 219 10.49 12.20 0.53
CA ASN A 219 9.87 13.45 1.00
C ASN A 219 8.50 13.25 1.66
N GLY A 220 8.30 12.12 2.35
CA GLY A 220 7.06 11.78 3.05
C GLY A 220 5.94 11.22 2.16
N ALA A 221 6.11 11.18 0.83
CA ALA A 221 5.09 10.73 -0.11
C ALA A 221 5.52 9.49 -0.90
N MET A 222 4.56 8.68 -1.35
CA MET A 222 4.83 7.62 -2.32
C MET A 222 5.06 8.25 -3.69
N ILE A 223 6.28 8.11 -4.23
CA ILE A 223 6.69 8.72 -5.50
C ILE A 223 6.56 7.77 -6.70
N SER A 224 6.46 6.47 -6.44
CA SER A 224 6.30 5.43 -7.47
C SER A 224 5.73 4.16 -6.88
N LEU A 225 5.07 3.38 -7.72
CA LEU A 225 4.56 2.05 -7.40
C LEU A 225 4.90 1.11 -8.55
N LEU A 226 5.32 -0.11 -8.21
CA LEU A 226 5.58 -1.20 -9.15
C LEU A 226 4.82 -2.44 -8.70
N SER A 227 4.17 -3.12 -9.63
CA SER A 227 3.65 -4.47 -9.43
C SER A 227 4.24 -5.41 -10.47
N ILE A 228 4.73 -6.56 -10.01
CA ILE A 228 5.40 -7.58 -10.82
C ILE A 228 4.58 -8.87 -10.71
N PRO A 229 4.18 -9.53 -11.82
CA PRO A 229 3.48 -10.82 -11.80
C PRO A 229 4.46 -11.99 -11.57
N LEU A 230 5.21 -11.92 -10.49
CA LEU A 230 6.08 -12.96 -9.95
C LEU A 230 5.95 -12.96 -8.43
N GLY A 231 6.00 -14.13 -7.82
CA GLY A 231 5.87 -14.24 -6.38
C GLY A 231 6.49 -15.52 -5.81
N SER A 232 6.18 -15.82 -4.56
CA SER A 232 6.73 -16.99 -3.88
C SER A 232 6.20 -18.33 -4.43
N LEU A 233 5.07 -18.33 -5.16
CA LEU A 233 4.57 -19.52 -5.85
C LEU A 233 5.46 -19.90 -7.05
N ASP A 234 6.06 -18.93 -7.73
CA ASP A 234 7.02 -19.21 -8.80
C ASP A 234 8.24 -19.94 -8.26
N ILE A 235 8.70 -19.58 -7.06
CA ILE A 235 9.76 -20.30 -6.34
C ILE A 235 9.33 -21.76 -6.07
N THR A 236 8.07 -21.98 -5.63
CA THR A 236 7.53 -23.33 -5.42
C THR A 236 7.54 -24.13 -6.72
N ASN A 237 7.10 -23.52 -7.82
CA ASN A 237 7.09 -24.16 -9.13
C ASN A 237 8.52 -24.51 -9.60
N ASP A 238 9.48 -23.61 -9.40
CA ASP A 238 10.88 -23.88 -9.74
C ASP A 238 11.48 -25.01 -8.91
N ILE A 239 11.15 -25.08 -7.60
CA ILE A 239 11.54 -26.18 -6.73
C ILE A 239 10.93 -27.51 -7.22
N ALA A 240 9.62 -27.52 -7.53
CA ALA A 240 8.93 -28.69 -8.03
C ALA A 240 9.57 -29.22 -9.31
N LEU A 241 9.87 -28.35 -10.26
CA LEU A 241 10.55 -28.67 -11.53
C LEU A 241 12.00 -29.11 -11.31
N GLY A 242 12.76 -28.35 -10.54
CA GLY A 242 14.20 -28.57 -10.33
C GLY A 242 14.50 -29.83 -9.51
N LEU A 243 13.66 -30.15 -8.51
CA LEU A 243 13.79 -31.34 -7.68
C LEU A 243 12.95 -32.52 -8.20
N LYS A 244 12.05 -32.30 -9.18
CA LYS A 244 11.11 -33.29 -9.71
C LYS A 244 10.19 -33.88 -8.63
N VAL A 245 9.64 -33.03 -7.79
CA VAL A 245 8.69 -33.37 -6.72
C VAL A 245 7.30 -32.74 -6.98
N PRO A 246 6.23 -33.26 -6.39
CA PRO A 246 4.90 -32.62 -6.44
C PRO A 246 4.92 -31.20 -5.88
N ILE A 247 4.01 -30.33 -6.35
CA ILE A 247 3.94 -28.92 -5.93
C ILE A 247 3.73 -28.77 -4.42
N ASP A 248 2.86 -29.59 -3.83
CA ASP A 248 2.59 -29.57 -2.38
C ASP A 248 3.84 -29.95 -1.56
N GLU A 249 4.63 -30.91 -2.06
CA GLU A 249 5.91 -31.27 -1.45
C GLU A 249 6.92 -30.14 -1.60
N ALA A 250 7.02 -29.53 -2.79
CA ALA A 250 7.88 -28.37 -3.04
C ALA A 250 7.54 -27.19 -2.12
N GLU A 251 6.25 -26.91 -1.91
CA GLU A 251 5.81 -25.89 -0.95
C GLU A 251 6.25 -26.24 0.48
N GLY A 252 6.03 -27.49 0.91
CA GLY A 252 6.47 -27.96 2.22
C GLY A 252 7.98 -27.85 2.43
N ILE A 253 8.78 -28.15 1.39
CA ILE A 253 10.24 -27.98 1.41
C ILE A 253 10.60 -26.49 1.51
N LYS A 254 9.98 -25.64 0.69
CA LYS A 254 10.22 -24.18 0.68
C LYS A 254 9.98 -23.53 2.02
N ILE A 255 8.88 -23.87 2.68
CA ILE A 255 8.52 -23.29 4.00
C ILE A 255 9.15 -24.03 5.18
N GLY A 256 9.92 -25.09 4.94
CA GLY A 256 10.64 -25.86 5.97
C GLY A 256 9.78 -26.81 6.81
N THR A 257 8.56 -27.12 6.37
CA THR A 257 7.69 -28.13 7.02
C THR A 257 8.02 -29.56 6.59
N LEU A 258 8.68 -29.71 5.45
CA LEU A 258 9.18 -30.98 4.94
C LEU A 258 10.70 -30.91 4.76
N ILE A 259 11.37 -32.01 5.10
CA ILE A 259 12.80 -32.17 4.88
C ILE A 259 13.01 -32.71 3.46
N SER A 260 13.78 -32.00 2.64
CA SER A 260 14.11 -32.44 1.30
C SER A 260 15.09 -33.62 1.35
N SER A 261 14.90 -34.64 0.51
CA SER A 261 15.88 -35.68 0.24
C SER A 261 17.01 -35.21 -0.68
N HIS A 262 16.87 -34.04 -1.30
CA HIS A 262 17.87 -33.46 -2.20
C HIS A 262 18.89 -32.59 -1.45
N PRO A 263 20.09 -32.39 -1.99
CA PRO A 263 21.11 -31.53 -1.39
C PRO A 263 20.59 -30.11 -1.19
N LYS A 264 20.78 -29.57 0.02
CA LYS A 264 20.38 -28.20 0.36
C LYS A 264 20.90 -27.16 -0.63
N LYS A 265 22.16 -27.33 -1.11
CA LYS A 265 22.79 -26.44 -2.09
C LYS A 265 21.94 -26.28 -3.36
N LYS A 266 21.34 -27.38 -3.84
CA LYS A 266 20.48 -27.33 -5.05
C LYS A 266 19.19 -26.55 -4.80
N LEU A 267 18.60 -26.69 -3.60
CA LEU A 267 17.42 -25.91 -3.19
C LEU A 267 17.78 -24.42 -3.12
N ASP A 268 18.88 -24.09 -2.44
CA ASP A 268 19.35 -22.70 -2.27
C ASP A 268 19.62 -22.04 -3.62
N GLU A 269 20.23 -22.78 -4.60
CA GLU A 269 20.45 -22.30 -5.96
C GLU A 269 19.13 -21.95 -6.70
N ILE A 270 18.11 -22.82 -6.59
CA ILE A 270 16.81 -22.62 -7.23
C ILE A 270 16.11 -21.38 -6.63
N VAL A 271 16.05 -21.30 -5.29
CA VAL A 271 15.41 -20.18 -4.58
C VAL A 271 16.12 -18.87 -4.90
N SER A 272 17.46 -18.90 -4.88
CA SER A 272 18.28 -17.72 -5.17
C SER A 272 18.06 -17.19 -6.58
N ALA A 273 18.02 -18.07 -7.58
CA ALA A 273 17.81 -17.67 -8.98
C ALA A 273 16.48 -16.88 -9.14
N ARG A 274 15.37 -17.38 -8.58
CA ARG A 274 14.08 -16.68 -8.70
C ARG A 274 14.04 -15.37 -7.90
N LEU A 275 14.65 -15.32 -6.72
CA LEU A 275 14.76 -14.09 -5.95
C LEU A 275 15.60 -13.04 -6.69
N THR A 276 16.68 -13.46 -7.34
CA THR A 276 17.50 -12.58 -8.19
C THR A 276 16.66 -11.97 -9.31
N ASP A 277 15.87 -12.78 -10.05
CA ASP A 277 14.95 -12.26 -11.08
C ASP A 277 14.01 -11.17 -10.55
N ILE A 278 13.42 -11.40 -9.38
CA ILE A 278 12.51 -10.45 -8.74
C ILE A 278 13.24 -9.14 -8.41
N PHE A 279 14.41 -9.20 -7.77
CA PHE A 279 15.12 -8.00 -7.36
C PHE A 279 15.81 -7.29 -8.52
N GLU A 280 16.20 -7.99 -9.60
CA GLU A 280 16.63 -7.36 -10.84
C GLU A 280 15.53 -6.51 -11.47
N LEU A 281 14.28 -7.03 -11.54
CA LEU A 281 13.14 -6.27 -12.05
C LEU A 281 12.88 -5.03 -11.21
N LEU A 282 12.97 -5.14 -9.88
CA LEU A 282 12.86 -4.01 -8.98
C LEU A 282 14.00 -2.99 -9.22
N ASN A 283 15.24 -3.48 -9.36
CA ASN A 283 16.40 -2.62 -9.63
C ASN A 283 16.29 -1.87 -10.97
N LYS A 284 15.77 -2.55 -12.01
CA LYS A 284 15.43 -1.93 -13.31
C LYS A 284 14.40 -0.81 -13.14
N HIS A 285 13.38 -1.02 -12.29
CA HIS A 285 12.39 0.03 -11.97
C HIS A 285 13.01 1.19 -11.21
N LEU A 286 13.82 0.94 -10.17
CA LEU A 286 14.54 1.98 -9.43
C LEU A 286 15.45 2.81 -10.34
N LYS A 287 16.12 2.16 -11.30
CA LYS A 287 16.91 2.85 -12.33
C LYS A 287 16.04 3.74 -13.21
N LYS A 288 14.86 3.25 -13.64
CA LYS A 288 13.92 4.02 -14.49
C LYS A 288 13.44 5.31 -13.81
N ILE A 289 13.22 5.27 -12.48
CA ILE A 289 12.79 6.44 -11.71
C ILE A 289 13.95 7.26 -11.12
N GLY A 290 15.21 6.92 -11.47
CA GLY A 290 16.41 7.62 -11.00
C GLY A 290 16.71 7.43 -9.51
N ARG A 291 16.36 6.27 -8.94
CA ARG A 291 16.55 5.95 -7.51
C ARG A 291 17.38 4.70 -7.27
N GLN A 292 18.06 4.19 -8.29
CA GLN A 292 18.97 3.04 -8.16
C GLN A 292 20.08 3.35 -7.15
N ALA A 293 20.20 2.54 -6.09
CA ALA A 293 21.15 2.73 -4.98
C ALA A 293 21.09 4.12 -4.30
N LEU A 294 19.96 4.84 -4.41
CA LEU A 294 19.79 6.21 -3.94
C LEU A 294 18.63 6.35 -2.93
N LEU A 295 18.34 5.30 -2.17
CA LEU A 295 17.34 5.31 -1.10
C LEU A 295 18.04 5.15 0.25
N PRO A 296 18.33 6.25 0.98
CA PRO A 296 19.13 6.21 2.21
C PRO A 296 18.54 5.34 3.31
N ALA A 297 17.20 5.25 3.41
CA ALA A 297 16.53 4.38 4.38
C ALA A 297 16.31 2.95 3.85
N GLY A 298 16.89 2.62 2.67
CA GLY A 298 16.98 1.27 2.16
C GLY A 298 15.68 0.66 1.66
N THR A 299 15.62 -0.66 1.73
CA THR A 299 14.47 -1.48 1.30
C THR A 299 13.94 -2.28 2.47
N ILE A 300 12.63 -2.24 2.65
CA ILE A 300 11.91 -2.96 3.69
C ILE A 300 11.11 -4.08 3.04
N LEU A 301 11.37 -5.34 3.43
CA LEU A 301 10.70 -6.52 2.90
C LEU A 301 9.55 -6.96 3.82
N ILE A 302 8.38 -7.20 3.24
CA ILE A 302 7.20 -7.75 3.92
C ILE A 302 6.56 -8.85 3.07
N GLY A 303 5.51 -9.49 3.58
CA GLY A 303 4.81 -10.58 2.90
C GLY A 303 5.40 -11.96 3.19
N GLY A 304 4.74 -12.99 2.67
CA GLY A 304 5.13 -14.39 2.91
C GLY A 304 6.49 -14.75 2.34
N GLY A 305 6.81 -14.26 1.14
CA GLY A 305 8.09 -14.50 0.46
C GLY A 305 9.29 -13.82 1.13
N ALA A 306 9.07 -12.75 1.90
CA ALA A 306 10.14 -12.10 2.66
C ALA A 306 10.71 -12.96 3.81
N ARG A 307 10.04 -14.06 4.16
CA ARG A 307 10.51 -15.02 5.17
C ARG A 307 11.55 -16.01 4.66
N LEU A 308 11.76 -16.06 3.35
CA LEU A 308 12.80 -16.90 2.76
C LEU A 308 14.17 -16.41 3.25
N HIS A 309 15.00 -17.37 3.69
CA HIS A 309 16.28 -17.07 4.34
C HIS A 309 17.21 -16.24 3.43
N GLU A 310 17.19 -16.52 2.14
CA GLU A 310 18.03 -15.89 1.12
C GLU A 310 17.53 -14.48 0.73
N ALA A 311 16.25 -14.15 1.00
CA ALA A 311 15.61 -12.93 0.49
C ALA A 311 16.34 -11.64 0.87
N LEU A 312 16.77 -11.52 2.13
CA LEU A 312 17.49 -10.33 2.61
C LEU A 312 18.88 -10.19 1.96
N THR A 313 19.61 -11.31 1.83
CA THR A 313 20.97 -11.31 1.27
C THR A 313 20.95 -10.95 -0.21
N ILE A 314 20.10 -11.62 -0.99
CA ILE A 314 19.98 -11.38 -2.43
C ILE A 314 19.47 -9.97 -2.72
N ALA A 315 18.48 -9.50 -1.94
CA ALA A 315 18.01 -8.13 -2.07
C ALA A 315 19.11 -7.08 -1.84
N LYS A 316 19.99 -7.28 -0.84
CA LYS A 316 21.15 -6.40 -0.60
C LYS A 316 22.14 -6.40 -1.78
N GLU A 317 22.43 -7.57 -2.30
CA GLU A 317 23.38 -7.76 -3.41
C GLU A 317 22.87 -7.12 -4.70
N GLU A 318 21.58 -7.34 -5.04
CA GLU A 318 20.99 -6.85 -6.29
C GLU A 318 20.65 -5.36 -6.25
N LEU A 319 20.09 -4.86 -5.13
CA LEU A 319 19.66 -3.47 -5.02
C LEU A 319 20.77 -2.51 -4.61
N LYS A 320 21.86 -3.04 -4.02
CA LYS A 320 22.96 -2.24 -3.44
C LYS A 320 22.45 -1.19 -2.44
N LEU A 321 21.46 -1.57 -1.66
CA LEU A 321 20.80 -0.78 -0.62
C LEU A 321 20.83 -1.54 0.71
N PRO A 322 20.74 -0.87 1.86
CA PRO A 322 20.37 -1.53 3.12
C PRO A 322 19.04 -2.25 2.96
N VAL A 323 18.92 -3.48 3.46
CA VAL A 323 17.66 -4.25 3.40
C VAL A 323 17.36 -4.80 4.78
N GLU A 324 16.11 -4.65 5.20
CA GLU A 324 15.61 -5.17 6.47
C GLU A 324 14.21 -5.77 6.31
N THR A 325 13.82 -6.63 7.23
CA THR A 325 12.44 -7.12 7.32
C THR A 325 11.57 -6.04 7.97
N GLY A 326 10.39 -5.80 7.42
CA GLY A 326 9.44 -4.85 7.99
C GLY A 326 8.99 -5.27 9.39
N VAL A 327 9.12 -4.35 10.33
CA VAL A 327 8.61 -4.48 11.69
C VAL A 327 7.51 -3.44 11.92
N MET A 328 6.56 -3.78 12.77
CA MET A 328 5.50 -2.85 13.15
C MET A 328 6.09 -1.66 13.89
N LEU A 329 5.57 -0.46 13.62
CA LEU A 329 5.99 0.75 14.33
C LEU A 329 5.66 0.65 15.83
N PRO A 330 6.54 1.15 16.72
CA PRO A 330 6.38 1.02 18.17
C PRO A 330 5.05 1.57 18.70
N GLU A 331 4.53 2.63 18.08
CA GLU A 331 3.23 3.22 18.45
C GLU A 331 2.04 2.27 18.29
N TYR A 332 2.15 1.25 17.44
CA TYR A 332 1.09 0.27 17.23
C TYR A 332 1.30 -1.02 18.03
N GLU A 333 2.51 -1.30 18.50
CA GLU A 333 2.87 -2.57 19.12
C GLU A 333 2.09 -2.89 20.41
N GLU A 334 1.72 -1.86 21.17
CA GLU A 334 0.95 -2.00 22.41
C GLU A 334 -0.51 -2.41 22.14
N PHE A 335 -1.09 -1.92 21.04
CA PHE A 335 -2.49 -2.09 20.69
C PHE A 335 -2.75 -3.26 19.74
N ILE A 336 -1.73 -3.68 18.98
CA ILE A 336 -1.83 -4.67 17.94
C ILE A 336 -0.96 -5.88 18.29
N ARG A 337 -1.61 -6.99 18.67
CA ARG A 337 -0.91 -8.23 19.07
C ARG A 337 -0.31 -8.98 17.89
N THR A 338 -0.88 -8.85 16.69
CA THR A 338 -0.46 -9.56 15.48
C THR A 338 0.71 -8.80 14.84
N LYS A 339 1.94 -9.24 15.13
CA LYS A 339 3.18 -8.59 14.65
C LYS A 339 3.73 -9.16 13.34
N ASP A 340 3.09 -10.19 12.79
CA ASP A 340 3.54 -10.84 11.56
C ASP A 340 3.33 -9.91 10.35
N PRO A 341 4.39 -9.63 9.55
CA PRO A 341 4.31 -8.73 8.39
C PRO A 341 3.28 -9.08 7.33
N VAL A 342 2.81 -10.32 7.27
CA VAL A 342 1.74 -10.72 6.34
C VAL A 342 0.39 -10.04 6.63
N TRP A 343 0.21 -9.49 7.84
CA TRP A 343 -1.02 -8.78 8.23
C TRP A 343 -0.96 -7.28 7.99
N TYR A 344 0.22 -6.72 7.71
CA TYR A 344 0.40 -5.26 7.66
C TYR A 344 -0.50 -4.59 6.64
N THR A 345 -0.77 -5.24 5.52
CA THR A 345 -1.69 -4.72 4.50
C THR A 345 -3.11 -4.56 5.06
N ALA A 346 -3.68 -5.59 5.69
CA ALA A 346 -5.05 -5.53 6.24
C ALA A 346 -5.15 -4.59 7.45
N ILE A 347 -4.13 -4.59 8.33
CA ILE A 347 -4.04 -3.67 9.47
C ILE A 347 -3.94 -2.23 8.98
N GLY A 348 -3.11 -1.98 7.97
CA GLY A 348 -2.92 -0.65 7.41
C GLY A 348 -4.20 -0.07 6.80
N VAL A 349 -5.09 -0.91 6.24
CA VAL A 349 -6.42 -0.46 5.81
C VAL A 349 -7.24 0.06 7.00
N CYS A 350 -7.22 -0.65 8.14
CA CYS A 350 -7.91 -0.20 9.35
C CYS A 350 -7.36 1.14 9.85
N LEU A 351 -6.03 1.33 9.77
CA LEU A 351 -5.38 2.58 10.16
C LEU A 351 -5.66 3.72 9.17
N TYR A 352 -5.74 3.41 7.88
CA TYR A 352 -6.11 4.38 6.83
C TYR A 352 -7.53 4.93 7.02
N GLU A 353 -8.44 4.14 7.57
CA GLU A 353 -9.83 4.53 7.86
C GLU A 353 -10.02 5.30 9.18
N ASN A 354 -8.94 5.61 9.89
CA ASN A 354 -9.00 6.40 11.11
C ASN A 354 -9.73 7.73 10.85
N PRO A 355 -10.73 8.10 11.68
CA PRO A 355 -11.44 9.37 11.58
C PRO A 355 -10.54 10.60 11.70
N GLY A 356 -9.40 10.47 12.42
CA GLY A 356 -8.41 11.53 12.60
C GLY A 356 -7.38 11.66 11.48
N THR A 357 -7.18 10.60 10.66
CA THR A 357 -6.25 10.58 9.52
C THR A 357 -6.95 10.72 8.17
N ALA A 358 -8.29 10.78 8.17
CA ALA A 358 -9.11 10.95 6.97
C ALA A 358 -8.73 12.18 6.11
N GLU A 359 -7.80 12.96 6.58
CA GLU A 359 -7.36 14.23 5.99
C GLU A 359 -6.05 14.13 5.23
N SER A 360 -5.25 13.05 5.36
CA SER A 360 -3.93 12.96 4.74
C SER A 360 -3.93 12.48 3.27
N TYR A 361 -5.00 11.81 2.83
CA TYR A 361 -5.15 11.39 1.44
C TYR A 361 -6.57 11.71 0.96
N PRO A 362 -6.75 12.47 -0.15
CA PRO A 362 -8.07 12.79 -0.67
C PRO A 362 -8.87 11.51 -0.94
N ARG A 363 -9.92 11.27 -0.16
CA ARG A 363 -10.87 10.18 -0.41
C ARG A 363 -11.72 10.52 -1.61
N ASP A 364 -11.66 9.70 -2.65
CA ASP A 364 -12.53 9.81 -3.81
C ASP A 364 -13.89 9.14 -3.52
N THR A 365 -14.69 9.78 -2.66
CA THR A 365 -16.04 9.33 -2.36
C THR A 365 -17.05 10.11 -3.20
N ARG A 366 -17.55 9.50 -4.26
CA ARG A 366 -18.87 9.86 -4.78
C ARG A 366 -19.92 9.29 -3.83
N THR A 367 -20.27 10.02 -2.80
CA THR A 367 -21.63 10.10 -2.24
C THR A 367 -21.63 11.03 -1.03
N SER A 368 -22.61 11.92 -1.04
CA SER A 368 -23.07 12.85 0.00
C SER A 368 -22.28 14.14 0.23
N SER A 369 -23.06 15.17 0.02
CA SER A 369 -22.86 16.59 0.30
C SER A 369 -22.44 16.90 1.73
N THR A 370 -21.75 18.05 1.84
CA THR A 370 -21.55 18.90 3.01
C THR A 370 -20.47 18.49 4.02
N LYS A 371 -19.32 19.12 3.89
CA LYS A 371 -18.50 19.90 4.85
C LYS A 371 -17.06 20.03 4.37
N THR A 372 -16.78 21.12 3.68
CA THR A 372 -15.50 21.46 3.02
C THR A 372 -14.46 22.09 3.92
N SER A 373 -14.57 22.04 5.25
CA SER A 373 -13.67 22.78 6.13
C SER A 373 -12.68 21.96 6.96
N SER A 374 -12.73 20.61 6.92
CA SER A 374 -11.87 19.76 7.75
C SER A 374 -10.69 19.10 7.02
N LEU A 375 -10.75 19.01 5.69
CA LEU A 375 -9.75 18.29 4.87
C LEU A 375 -8.33 18.90 4.89
N PHE A 376 -8.19 20.12 5.40
CA PHE A 376 -6.98 20.92 5.26
C PHE A 376 -6.03 20.88 6.46
N LYS A 377 -6.52 20.64 7.66
CA LYS A 377 -5.71 20.72 8.89
C LYS A 377 -4.74 19.58 9.12
N SER A 378 -4.93 18.41 8.52
CA SER A 378 -4.07 17.26 8.74
C SER A 378 -2.90 17.19 7.76
N PHE A 379 -3.08 17.69 6.55
CA PHE A 379 -1.98 17.83 5.59
C PHE A 379 -0.85 18.72 6.17
N ILE A 380 -1.23 19.77 6.90
CA ILE A 380 -0.31 20.70 7.58
C ILE A 380 0.46 20.03 8.71
N ARG A 381 -0.13 19.08 9.46
CA ARG A 381 0.56 18.39 10.57
C ARG A 381 1.61 17.37 10.11
N GLN A 382 1.51 16.85 8.92
CA GLN A 382 2.47 15.89 8.36
C GLN A 382 3.78 16.54 7.89
N PHE A 383 3.75 17.85 7.61
CA PHE A 383 4.92 18.62 7.13
C PHE A 383 5.55 19.56 8.17
N LEU A 384 5.04 19.63 9.40
CA LEU A 384 5.48 20.57 10.44
C LEU A 384 6.03 19.95 11.75
N PRO A 385 7.02 19.04 11.76
CA PRO A 385 7.79 18.80 12.98
C PRO A 385 9.17 19.44 13.01
N ILE A 386 9.64 20.15 11.99
CA ILE A 386 11.07 20.58 11.94
C ILE A 386 11.27 22.08 12.26
N CYS A 387 10.26 22.92 12.20
CA CYS A 387 10.45 24.36 12.44
C CYS A 387 10.21 24.86 13.88
N PHE A 388 9.75 24.03 14.83
CA PHE A 388 9.43 24.51 16.18
C PHE A 388 10.48 24.22 17.25
N LEU A 389 11.62 23.59 16.92
CA LEU A 389 12.69 23.27 17.90
C LEU A 389 13.91 24.21 17.81
N PHE A 390 13.89 25.25 16.98
CA PHE A 390 15.03 26.19 16.84
C PHE A 390 14.78 27.61 17.37
N ILE A 391 13.63 27.91 17.97
CA ILE A 391 13.35 29.28 18.50
C ILE A 391 13.20 29.36 20.03
N SER A 392 13.47 28.29 20.77
CA SER A 392 13.45 28.35 22.25
C SER A 392 14.83 28.18 22.91
N GLY A 393 15.90 28.55 22.23
CA GLY A 393 17.27 28.41 22.72
C GLY A 393 18.14 29.66 22.65
N ILE A 394 17.57 30.87 22.55
CA ILE A 394 18.32 32.13 22.72
C ILE A 394 17.40 33.16 23.40
N MET A 395 17.41 33.15 24.71
CA MET A 395 17.37 34.28 25.67
C MET A 395 17.75 33.76 27.06
#